data_33ccb63686c01a2862841ebbaf6a98a9
#
_entry.id   33ccb63686c01a2862841ebbaf6a98a9
#
_cell.length_a   1.000
_cell.length_b   1.000
_cell.length_c   1.000
_cell.angle_alpha   90.00
_cell.angle_beta   90.00
_cell.angle_gamma   90.00
#
_symmetry.space_group_name_H-M   'P 1'
#
loop_
_entity.id
_entity.type
_entity.pdbx_description
1 polymer ?
#
loop_
_entity_poly.entity_id
_entity_poly.type
_entity_poly.pdbx_seq_one_letter_code
_entity_poly.pdbx_strand_id
1 'polypeptide(L)'
;MNLPKNLMVRLRSNTEPLSKKLRVVADYVLENAHEVQYQTITDLAFNTKTSEATVVRLCRDLGYKGYSDFRMALAVDLSQSANQSQPKMDGDICEVSAQSAVDSLMDTAKLIDRAALNRICELVHCAKFIGCVGVGASSIVGRYLAYRLVRIGKKAIMYEDTHLAAMSAGQSVVGDAWFAISSSGSTKEVVHAATQAHQRGVPVVSLTNISHSPLSSISDEMLVAARPEGPLTGGAFSSKVGALLLVDVLINTLLDVYPEYSASVFGTAEVVLPLMDS
;
A
#
# COMPACT_ATOMS: atom_id res chain seq x y z
N MET A 1 13.26 -22.37 2.39
CA MET A 1 13.34 -21.59 3.63
C MET A 1 12.74 -22.44 4.75
N ASN A 2 13.56 -22.94 5.71
CA ASN A 2 13.02 -23.77 6.80
C ASN A 2 12.53 -22.82 7.91
N LEU A 3 11.29 -22.37 7.82
CA LEU A 3 10.65 -21.64 8.91
C LEU A 3 10.20 -22.63 10.01
N PRO A 4 10.34 -22.28 11.29
CA PRO A 4 9.81 -23.09 12.37
C PRO A 4 8.28 -23.26 12.19
N LYS A 5 7.81 -24.50 12.19
CA LYS A 5 6.38 -24.86 12.03
C LYS A 5 5.61 -24.64 13.33
N ASN A 6 4.28 -24.59 13.21
CA ASN A 6 3.33 -24.51 14.33
C ASN A 6 3.55 -23.26 15.22
N LEU A 7 3.62 -22.08 14.59
CA LEU A 7 3.82 -20.80 15.28
C LEU A 7 2.80 -20.58 16.39
N MET A 8 1.51 -20.77 16.10
CA MET A 8 0.43 -20.55 17.07
C MET A 8 0.54 -21.44 18.30
N VAL A 9 0.97 -22.71 18.10
CA VAL A 9 1.21 -23.65 19.23
C VAL A 9 2.40 -23.18 20.05
N ARG A 10 3.50 -22.80 19.39
CA ARG A 10 4.73 -22.33 20.06
C ARG A 10 4.49 -21.04 20.81
N LEU A 11 3.69 -20.12 20.23
CA LEU A 11 3.35 -18.87 20.88
C LEU A 11 2.58 -19.13 22.18
N ARG A 12 1.57 -20.02 22.16
CA ARG A 12 0.81 -20.42 23.36
C ARG A 12 1.68 -21.09 24.42
N SER A 13 2.60 -21.97 24.00
CA SER A 13 3.45 -22.72 24.94
C SER A 13 4.55 -21.87 25.58
N ASN A 14 4.97 -20.76 24.95
CA ASN A 14 6.07 -19.93 25.39
C ASN A 14 5.63 -18.61 26.06
N THR A 15 4.33 -18.37 26.27
CA THR A 15 3.84 -17.13 26.87
C THR A 15 4.17 -16.98 28.35
N GLU A 16 4.27 -18.07 29.11
CA GLU A 16 4.52 -18.00 30.55
C GLU A 16 5.90 -17.43 30.96
N PRO A 17 7.02 -17.78 30.28
CA PRO A 17 8.33 -17.25 30.65
C PRO A 17 8.63 -15.85 30.09
N LEU A 18 7.72 -15.24 29.33
CA LEU A 18 7.95 -13.94 28.68
C LEU A 18 7.92 -12.78 29.68
N SER A 19 8.75 -11.77 29.45
CA SER A 19 8.63 -10.49 30.15
C SER A 19 7.28 -9.84 29.87
N LYS A 20 6.80 -8.98 30.78
CA LYS A 20 5.47 -8.32 30.69
C LYS A 20 5.23 -7.67 29.31
N LYS A 21 6.22 -6.99 28.73
CA LYS A 21 6.11 -6.32 27.42
C LYS A 21 6.03 -7.32 26.26
N LEU A 22 6.79 -8.41 26.32
CA LEU A 22 6.76 -9.46 25.31
C LEU A 22 5.43 -10.22 25.33
N ARG A 23 4.90 -10.44 26.53
CA ARG A 23 3.59 -11.08 26.73
C ARG A 23 2.46 -10.28 26.09
N VAL A 24 2.43 -8.95 26.27
CA VAL A 24 1.43 -8.07 25.64
C VAL A 24 1.43 -8.25 24.11
N VAL A 25 2.60 -8.32 23.49
CA VAL A 25 2.69 -8.56 22.02
C VAL A 25 2.22 -9.99 21.68
N ALA A 26 2.62 -11.00 22.45
CA ALA A 26 2.23 -12.38 22.21
C ALA A 26 0.72 -12.59 22.34
N ASP A 27 0.11 -12.07 23.39
CA ASP A 27 -1.33 -12.14 23.62
C ASP A 27 -2.12 -11.45 22.50
N TYR A 28 -1.69 -10.25 22.10
CA TYR A 28 -2.30 -9.55 20.97
C TYR A 28 -2.24 -10.36 19.66
N VAL A 29 -1.09 -10.99 19.37
CA VAL A 29 -0.95 -11.86 18.19
C VAL A 29 -1.88 -13.07 18.28
N LEU A 30 -2.02 -13.68 19.46
CA LEU A 30 -2.91 -14.82 19.65
C LEU A 30 -4.38 -14.48 19.44
N GLU A 31 -4.78 -13.30 19.88
CA GLU A 31 -6.16 -12.80 19.76
C GLU A 31 -6.49 -12.30 18.35
N ASN A 32 -5.50 -11.71 17.65
CA ASN A 32 -5.69 -11.00 16.40
C ASN A 32 -4.85 -11.57 15.25
N ALA A 33 -4.58 -12.88 15.25
CA ALA A 33 -3.66 -13.52 14.30
C ALA A 33 -4.00 -13.24 12.82
N HIS A 34 -5.30 -13.25 12.46
CA HIS A 34 -5.77 -12.97 11.11
C HIS A 34 -5.50 -11.53 10.67
N GLU A 35 -5.46 -10.58 11.58
CA GLU A 35 -5.15 -9.18 11.29
C GLU A 35 -3.64 -8.95 11.27
N VAL A 36 -2.92 -9.55 12.21
CA VAL A 36 -1.45 -9.37 12.36
C VAL A 36 -0.68 -9.81 11.12
N GLN A 37 -1.15 -10.81 10.37
CA GLN A 37 -0.50 -11.19 9.10
C GLN A 37 -0.47 -10.06 8.08
N TYR A 38 -1.35 -9.06 8.18
CA TYR A 38 -1.42 -7.90 7.30
C TYR A 38 -0.75 -6.66 7.88
N GLN A 39 -0.45 -6.64 9.18
CA GLN A 39 0.16 -5.50 9.87
C GLN A 39 1.65 -5.37 9.54
N THR A 40 2.15 -4.15 9.59
CA THR A 40 3.59 -3.86 9.62
C THR A 40 4.11 -4.04 11.05
N ILE A 41 5.44 -4.04 11.22
CA ILE A 41 6.04 -4.03 12.55
C ILE A 41 5.63 -2.79 13.34
N THR A 42 5.50 -1.65 12.65
CA THR A 42 5.07 -0.37 13.21
C THR A 42 3.64 -0.45 13.71
N ASP A 43 2.72 -1.05 12.91
CA ASP A 43 1.33 -1.27 13.31
C ASP A 43 1.24 -2.15 14.56
N LEU A 44 1.98 -3.27 14.58
CA LEU A 44 1.95 -4.18 15.72
C LEU A 44 2.52 -3.51 16.99
N ALA A 45 3.59 -2.75 16.86
CA ALA A 45 4.17 -1.98 17.95
C ALA A 45 3.18 -0.92 18.48
N PHE A 46 2.51 -0.20 17.58
CA PHE A 46 1.50 0.80 17.92
C PHE A 46 0.31 0.17 18.65
N ASN A 47 -0.29 -0.88 18.10
CA ASN A 47 -1.46 -1.56 18.65
C ASN A 47 -1.19 -2.19 20.01
N THR A 48 0.04 -2.66 20.24
CA THR A 48 0.47 -3.26 21.52
C THR A 48 1.05 -2.23 22.50
N LYS A 49 1.14 -0.96 22.11
CA LYS A 49 1.78 0.12 22.90
C LYS A 49 3.20 -0.28 23.34
N THR A 50 3.94 -0.92 22.45
CA THR A 50 5.33 -1.34 22.65
C THR A 50 6.25 -0.70 21.60
N SER A 51 7.54 -1.04 21.62
CA SER A 51 8.48 -0.62 20.57
C SER A 51 8.66 -1.73 19.52
N GLU A 52 9.03 -1.33 18.31
CA GLU A 52 9.42 -2.29 17.25
C GLU A 52 10.55 -3.24 17.72
N ALA A 53 11.48 -2.73 18.52
CA ALA A 53 12.53 -3.55 19.12
C ALA A 53 11.95 -4.65 20.03
N THR A 54 10.84 -4.39 20.74
CA THR A 54 10.14 -5.40 21.55
C THR A 54 9.52 -6.48 20.67
N VAL A 55 8.90 -6.06 19.55
CA VAL A 55 8.33 -7.00 18.57
C VAL A 55 9.41 -7.88 17.94
N VAL A 56 10.54 -7.29 17.49
CA VAL A 56 11.69 -8.04 16.94
C VAL A 56 12.24 -9.03 17.96
N ARG A 57 12.32 -8.62 19.23
CA ARG A 57 12.81 -9.51 20.29
C ARG A 57 11.90 -10.71 20.46
N LEU A 58 10.56 -10.53 20.51
CA LEU A 58 9.61 -11.65 20.57
C LEU A 58 9.81 -12.60 19.39
N CYS A 59 9.95 -12.07 18.17
CA CYS A 59 10.18 -12.89 16.98
C CYS A 59 11.46 -13.75 17.11
N ARG A 60 12.56 -13.16 17.63
CA ARG A 60 13.83 -13.86 17.84
C ARG A 60 13.75 -14.90 18.95
N ASP A 61 13.09 -14.59 20.06
CA ASP A 61 12.85 -15.53 21.16
C ASP A 61 12.02 -16.74 20.69
N LEU A 62 11.15 -16.56 19.70
CA LEU A 62 10.43 -17.63 19.02
C LEU A 62 11.23 -18.33 17.90
N GLY A 63 12.50 -17.93 17.66
CA GLY A 63 13.40 -18.57 16.70
C GLY A 63 13.27 -18.06 15.26
N TYR A 64 12.65 -16.91 15.03
CA TYR A 64 12.59 -16.25 13.72
C TYR A 64 13.70 -15.21 13.60
N LYS A 65 14.19 -14.95 12.37
CA LYS A 65 15.24 -13.94 12.14
C LYS A 65 14.76 -12.50 12.44
N GLY A 66 13.46 -12.25 12.29
CA GLY A 66 12.81 -10.99 12.54
C GLY A 66 11.34 -11.04 12.21
N TYR A 67 10.68 -9.87 12.19
CA TYR A 67 9.25 -9.75 12.01
C TYR A 67 8.74 -10.28 10.66
N SER A 68 9.49 -10.07 9.57
CA SER A 68 9.10 -10.58 8.25
C SER A 68 9.01 -12.11 8.21
N ASP A 69 9.98 -12.82 8.80
CA ASP A 69 9.97 -14.28 8.88
C ASP A 69 8.83 -14.76 9.78
N PHE A 70 8.62 -14.09 10.90
CA PHE A 70 7.52 -14.38 11.83
C PHE A 70 6.16 -14.22 11.14
N ARG A 71 5.94 -13.09 10.45
CA ARG A 71 4.69 -12.81 9.72
C ARG A 71 4.44 -13.82 8.60
N MET A 72 5.48 -14.24 7.88
CA MET A 72 5.37 -15.30 6.88
C MET A 72 4.95 -16.64 7.52
N ALA A 73 5.56 -17.01 8.63
CA ALA A 73 5.21 -18.25 9.36
C ALA A 73 3.76 -18.19 9.88
N LEU A 74 3.32 -17.03 10.37
CA LEU A 74 1.94 -16.81 10.80
C LEU A 74 0.95 -17.00 9.64
N ALA A 75 1.22 -16.41 8.48
CA ALA A 75 0.37 -16.54 7.31
C ALA A 75 0.28 -18.00 6.82
N VAL A 76 1.40 -18.74 6.85
CA VAL A 76 1.44 -20.18 6.51
C VAL A 76 0.63 -20.99 7.51
N ASP A 77 0.78 -20.75 8.81
CA ASP A 77 0.04 -21.49 9.87
C ASP A 77 -1.47 -21.26 9.73
N LEU A 78 -1.88 -20.01 9.50
CA LEU A 78 -3.30 -19.65 9.30
C LEU A 78 -3.86 -20.27 8.02
N SER A 79 -3.11 -20.29 6.92
CA SER A 79 -3.55 -20.89 5.66
C SER A 79 -3.72 -22.43 5.78
N GLN A 80 -2.84 -23.08 6.51
CA GLN A 80 -2.94 -24.53 6.77
C GLN A 80 -4.15 -24.86 7.66
N SER A 81 -4.42 -24.05 8.67
CA SER A 81 -5.59 -24.20 9.54
C SER A 81 -6.89 -23.96 8.78
N ALA A 82 -6.92 -22.95 7.88
CA ALA A 82 -8.08 -22.66 7.04
C ALA A 82 -8.38 -23.79 6.06
N ASN A 83 -7.34 -24.39 5.42
CA ASN A 83 -7.51 -25.53 4.51
C ASN A 83 -8.05 -26.79 5.20
N GLN A 84 -7.87 -26.92 6.53
CA GLN A 84 -8.43 -28.03 7.32
C GLN A 84 -9.87 -27.77 7.77
N SER A 85 -10.31 -26.49 7.82
CA SER A 85 -11.56 -26.09 8.44
C SER A 85 -12.58 -25.49 7.48
N GLN A 86 -12.19 -25.14 6.23
CA GLN A 86 -13.13 -24.56 5.28
C GLN A 86 -13.75 -25.66 4.41
N PRO A 87 -15.12 -25.70 4.31
CA PRO A 87 -15.74 -26.28 3.15
C PRO A 87 -15.16 -25.56 1.92
N LYS A 88 -14.82 -26.31 0.86
CA LYS A 88 -14.52 -25.72 -0.46
C LYS A 88 -15.59 -24.69 -0.72
N MET A 89 -15.20 -23.43 -0.99
CA MET A 89 -16.19 -22.42 -1.39
C MET A 89 -16.98 -23.00 -2.55
N ASP A 90 -18.27 -23.30 -2.30
CA ASP A 90 -19.20 -23.69 -3.32
C ASP A 90 -19.45 -22.44 -4.20
N GLY A 91 -18.77 -22.36 -5.32
CA GLY A 91 -18.88 -21.26 -6.27
C GLY A 91 -17.90 -21.43 -7.41
N ASP A 92 -18.28 -20.95 -8.59
CA ASP A 92 -17.35 -20.83 -9.71
C ASP A 92 -16.22 -19.86 -9.33
N ILE A 93 -14.98 -20.23 -9.63
CA ILE A 93 -13.79 -19.40 -9.36
C ILE A 93 -13.91 -18.00 -9.97
N CYS A 94 -14.62 -17.87 -11.09
CA CYS A 94 -14.90 -16.58 -11.73
C CYS A 94 -15.77 -15.70 -10.84
N GLU A 95 -16.84 -16.26 -10.28
CA GLU A 95 -17.76 -15.53 -9.39
C GLU A 95 -17.08 -15.12 -8.10
N VAL A 96 -16.31 -16.02 -7.49
CA VAL A 96 -15.55 -15.76 -6.26
C VAL A 96 -14.52 -14.65 -6.50
N SER A 97 -13.79 -14.70 -7.61
CA SER A 97 -12.80 -13.67 -7.96
C SER A 97 -13.45 -12.31 -8.23
N ALA A 98 -14.58 -12.31 -8.95
CA ALA A 98 -15.35 -11.10 -9.23
C ALA A 98 -15.91 -10.48 -7.93
N GLN A 99 -16.52 -11.31 -7.07
CA GLN A 99 -17.06 -10.82 -5.80
C GLN A 99 -15.97 -10.24 -4.90
N SER A 100 -14.82 -10.86 -4.79
CA SER A 100 -13.68 -10.33 -4.04
C SER A 100 -13.22 -8.95 -4.55
N ALA A 101 -13.26 -8.73 -5.86
CA ALA A 101 -12.96 -7.43 -6.45
C ALA A 101 -14.04 -6.39 -6.13
N VAL A 102 -15.31 -6.74 -6.27
CA VAL A 102 -16.46 -5.88 -5.92
C VAL A 102 -16.39 -5.44 -4.46
N ASP A 103 -16.17 -6.38 -3.55
CA ASP A 103 -16.05 -6.09 -2.12
C ASP A 103 -14.89 -5.12 -1.86
N SER A 104 -13.75 -5.33 -2.52
CA SER A 104 -12.60 -4.44 -2.39
C SER A 104 -12.88 -3.02 -2.87
N LEU A 105 -13.58 -2.88 -3.99
CA LEU A 105 -14.01 -1.58 -4.52
C LEU A 105 -14.95 -0.87 -3.54
N MET A 106 -15.97 -1.58 -3.06
CA MET A 106 -16.97 -1.00 -2.14
C MET A 106 -16.35 -0.61 -0.79
N ASP A 107 -15.48 -1.45 -0.25
CA ASP A 107 -14.79 -1.15 1.02
C ASP A 107 -13.80 0.01 0.84
N THR A 108 -13.07 0.07 -0.27
CA THR A 108 -12.18 1.21 -0.57
C THR A 108 -12.97 2.51 -0.68
N ALA A 109 -14.10 2.50 -1.38
CA ALA A 109 -14.94 3.69 -1.53
C ALA A 109 -15.42 4.27 -0.17
N LYS A 110 -15.67 3.40 0.83
CA LYS A 110 -16.04 3.82 2.20
C LYS A 110 -14.87 4.44 2.97
N LEU A 111 -13.63 4.09 2.64
CA LEU A 111 -12.43 4.58 3.31
C LEU A 111 -11.95 5.94 2.79
N ILE A 112 -12.49 6.43 1.67
CA ILE A 112 -12.04 7.69 1.05
C ILE A 112 -12.37 8.87 1.97
N ASP A 113 -11.33 9.50 2.49
CA ASP A 113 -11.43 10.82 3.13
C ASP A 113 -11.56 11.89 2.03
N ARG A 114 -12.77 12.45 1.91
CA ARG A 114 -13.08 13.47 0.89
C ARG A 114 -12.31 14.77 1.10
N ALA A 115 -11.97 15.11 2.34
CA ALA A 115 -11.20 16.31 2.64
C ALA A 115 -9.74 16.12 2.20
N ALA A 116 -9.13 14.96 2.49
CA ALA A 116 -7.81 14.61 1.99
C ALA A 116 -7.78 14.55 0.45
N LEU A 117 -8.80 13.94 -0.17
CA LEU A 117 -8.92 13.89 -1.63
C LEU A 117 -8.93 15.29 -2.26
N ASN A 118 -9.68 16.24 -1.70
CA ASN A 118 -9.72 17.62 -2.18
C ASN A 118 -8.35 18.31 -2.05
N ARG A 119 -7.64 18.14 -0.93
CA ARG A 119 -6.28 18.67 -0.76
C ARG A 119 -5.30 18.05 -1.76
N ILE A 120 -5.42 16.74 -2.03
CA ILE A 120 -4.61 16.09 -3.07
C ILE A 120 -4.94 16.63 -4.45
N CYS A 121 -6.19 16.91 -4.78
CA CYS A 121 -6.59 17.54 -6.04
C CYS A 121 -5.93 18.91 -6.19
N GLU A 122 -5.91 19.72 -5.14
CA GLU A 122 -5.25 21.03 -5.15
C GLU A 122 -3.73 20.89 -5.33
N LEU A 123 -3.08 19.95 -4.63
CA LEU A 123 -1.66 19.65 -4.82
C LEU A 123 -1.36 19.24 -6.27
N VAL A 124 -2.16 18.37 -6.85
CA VAL A 124 -2.01 17.94 -8.26
C VAL A 124 -2.25 19.13 -9.20
N HIS A 125 -3.26 19.95 -8.93
CA HIS A 125 -3.56 21.11 -9.77
C HIS A 125 -2.39 22.10 -9.79
N CYS A 126 -1.80 22.42 -8.66
CA CYS A 126 -0.68 23.34 -8.54
C CYS A 126 0.65 22.75 -9.03
N ALA A 127 0.81 21.43 -9.06
CA ALA A 127 2.06 20.80 -9.42
C ALA A 127 2.45 21.05 -10.88
N LYS A 128 3.73 21.45 -11.11
CA LYS A 128 4.34 21.59 -12.42
C LYS A 128 4.86 20.28 -12.97
N PHE A 129 5.34 19.40 -12.08
CA PHE A 129 5.82 18.07 -12.36
C PHE A 129 5.38 17.11 -11.26
N ILE A 130 5.04 15.89 -11.64
CA ILE A 130 4.60 14.85 -10.71
C ILE A 130 5.45 13.60 -10.91
N GLY A 131 6.24 13.24 -9.88
CA GLY A 131 6.96 11.98 -9.83
C GLY A 131 6.09 10.89 -9.19
N CYS A 132 6.11 9.69 -9.76
CA CYS A 132 5.45 8.53 -9.17
C CYS A 132 6.49 7.43 -8.93
N VAL A 133 6.45 6.77 -7.78
CA VAL A 133 7.32 5.64 -7.44
C VAL A 133 6.54 4.50 -6.82
N GLY A 134 6.83 3.28 -7.23
CA GLY A 134 6.24 2.05 -6.70
C GLY A 134 6.97 0.84 -7.23
N VAL A 135 7.02 -0.25 -6.46
CA VAL A 135 7.79 -1.46 -6.79
C VAL A 135 6.85 -2.66 -6.97
N GLY A 136 7.22 -3.59 -7.86
CA GLY A 136 6.45 -4.79 -8.13
C GLY A 136 5.03 -4.48 -8.62
N ALA A 137 4.01 -5.13 -8.06
CA ALA A 137 2.61 -4.91 -8.45
C ALA A 137 2.11 -3.48 -8.18
N SER A 138 2.73 -2.73 -7.26
CA SER A 138 2.39 -1.33 -7.00
C SER A 138 2.84 -0.40 -8.15
N SER A 139 3.85 -0.80 -8.94
CA SER A 139 4.25 -0.03 -10.13
C SER A 139 3.15 0.02 -11.20
N ILE A 140 2.28 -1.00 -11.26
CA ILE A 140 1.14 -1.04 -12.18
C ILE A 140 0.16 0.11 -11.85
N VAL A 141 -0.10 0.32 -10.56
CA VAL A 141 -0.96 1.44 -10.09
C VAL A 141 -0.29 2.78 -10.40
N GLY A 142 1.02 2.89 -10.16
CA GLY A 142 1.80 4.10 -10.48
C GLY A 142 1.82 4.43 -11.96
N ARG A 143 1.98 3.42 -12.83
CA ARG A 143 1.88 3.60 -14.30
C ARG A 143 0.48 4.08 -14.72
N TYR A 144 -0.55 3.48 -14.16
CA TYR A 144 -1.92 3.91 -14.44
C TYR A 144 -2.16 5.35 -13.98
N LEU A 145 -1.69 5.73 -12.79
CA LEU A 145 -1.78 7.10 -12.29
C LEU A 145 -1.04 8.07 -13.22
N ALA A 146 0.21 7.80 -13.56
CA ALA A 146 0.99 8.67 -14.45
C ALA A 146 0.33 8.80 -15.83
N TYR A 147 -0.17 7.71 -16.40
CA TYR A 147 -0.93 7.71 -17.65
C TYR A 147 -2.16 8.62 -17.55
N ARG A 148 -2.98 8.47 -16.49
CA ARG A 148 -4.20 9.27 -16.29
C ARG A 148 -3.87 10.76 -16.08
N LEU A 149 -2.79 11.08 -15.35
CA LEU A 149 -2.32 12.46 -15.17
C LEU A 149 -1.86 13.10 -16.49
N VAL A 150 -1.13 12.37 -17.32
CA VAL A 150 -0.73 12.86 -18.66
C VAL A 150 -1.96 13.10 -19.53
N ARG A 151 -2.97 12.24 -19.47
CA ARG A 151 -4.24 12.40 -20.20
C ARG A 151 -4.97 13.70 -19.88
N ILE A 152 -4.86 14.21 -18.66
CA ILE A 152 -5.44 15.50 -18.25
C ILE A 152 -4.45 16.67 -18.39
N GLY A 153 -3.33 16.48 -19.09
CA GLY A 153 -2.36 17.53 -19.41
C GLY A 153 -1.31 17.80 -18.32
N LYS A 154 -1.21 16.98 -17.29
CA LYS A 154 -0.15 17.10 -16.26
C LYS A 154 1.13 16.42 -16.72
N LYS A 155 2.28 17.00 -16.37
CA LYS A 155 3.60 16.35 -16.58
C LYS A 155 3.83 15.35 -15.46
N ALA A 156 3.69 14.06 -15.76
CA ALA A 156 3.85 12.99 -14.78
C ALA A 156 4.75 11.87 -15.32
N ILE A 157 5.60 11.33 -14.46
CA ILE A 157 6.50 10.21 -14.79
C ILE A 157 6.41 9.14 -13.70
N MET A 158 6.23 7.89 -14.12
CA MET A 158 6.43 6.73 -13.26
C MET A 158 7.87 6.25 -13.34
N TYR A 159 8.56 6.25 -12.21
CA TYR A 159 9.91 5.72 -12.08
C TYR A 159 9.85 4.25 -11.66
N GLU A 160 10.28 3.36 -12.54
CA GLU A 160 10.39 1.93 -12.27
C GLU A 160 11.75 1.57 -11.67
N ASP A 161 12.80 2.32 -12.04
CA ASP A 161 14.11 2.24 -11.41
C ASP A 161 14.12 3.07 -10.12
N THR A 162 14.33 2.41 -9.00
CA THR A 162 14.28 3.02 -7.67
C THR A 162 15.47 3.94 -7.37
N HIS A 163 16.63 3.70 -8.01
CA HIS A 163 17.78 4.61 -7.92
C HIS A 163 17.48 5.91 -8.67
N LEU A 164 16.94 5.82 -9.88
CA LEU A 164 16.53 6.99 -10.65
C LEU A 164 15.41 7.75 -9.93
N ALA A 165 14.44 7.04 -9.31
CA ALA A 165 13.41 7.65 -8.48
C ALA A 165 14.01 8.48 -7.34
N ALA A 166 14.95 7.88 -6.58
CA ALA A 166 15.61 8.56 -5.46
C ALA A 166 16.44 9.77 -5.92
N MET A 167 17.18 9.65 -7.02
CA MET A 167 17.95 10.76 -7.60
C MET A 167 17.03 11.90 -8.06
N SER A 168 15.93 11.58 -8.74
CA SER A 168 14.96 12.57 -9.22
C SER A 168 14.24 13.26 -8.04
N ALA A 169 13.81 12.48 -7.05
CA ALA A 169 13.19 13.01 -5.83
C ALA A 169 14.13 13.97 -5.07
N GLY A 170 15.42 13.60 -4.97
CA GLY A 170 16.44 14.43 -4.34
C GLY A 170 16.79 15.72 -5.11
N GLN A 171 16.38 15.85 -6.37
CA GLN A 171 16.53 17.06 -7.20
C GLN A 171 15.22 17.83 -7.37
N SER A 172 14.13 17.38 -6.75
CA SER A 172 12.82 18.05 -6.84
C SER A 172 12.87 19.45 -6.26
N VAL A 173 12.04 20.34 -6.81
CA VAL A 173 11.96 21.75 -6.44
C VAL A 173 10.54 22.13 -6.05
N VAL A 174 10.39 23.27 -5.39
CA VAL A 174 9.07 23.82 -5.03
C VAL A 174 8.20 23.94 -6.28
N GLY A 175 7.01 23.40 -6.21
CA GLY A 175 6.07 23.28 -7.33
C GLY A 175 6.04 21.89 -7.97
N ASP A 176 6.88 20.94 -7.54
CA ASP A 176 6.73 19.52 -7.86
C ASP A 176 5.83 18.83 -6.82
N ALA A 177 5.38 17.61 -7.13
CA ALA A 177 4.70 16.71 -6.19
C ALA A 177 5.13 15.26 -6.44
N TRP A 178 5.04 14.41 -5.42
CA TRP A 178 5.37 13.00 -5.53
C TRP A 178 4.23 12.10 -5.07
N PHE A 179 3.97 11.05 -5.85
CA PHE A 179 3.12 9.94 -5.45
C PHE A 179 3.97 8.71 -5.14
N ALA A 180 3.87 8.22 -3.92
CA ALA A 180 4.56 7.04 -3.44
C ALA A 180 3.56 5.89 -3.21
N ILE A 181 3.69 4.82 -4.00
CA ILE A 181 2.73 3.73 -4.03
C ILE A 181 3.33 2.48 -3.38
N SER A 182 2.80 2.10 -2.23
CA SER A 182 3.24 0.91 -1.50
C SER A 182 2.10 0.31 -0.69
N SER A 183 1.62 -0.87 -1.04
CA SER A 183 0.53 -1.54 -0.32
C SER A 183 0.84 -1.74 1.16
N SER A 184 2.08 -2.11 1.50
CA SER A 184 2.51 -2.27 2.90
C SER A 184 2.95 -0.96 3.56
N GLY A 185 3.16 0.10 2.79
CA GLY A 185 3.76 1.34 3.27
C GLY A 185 5.19 1.20 3.84
N SER A 186 5.84 0.05 3.62
CA SER A 186 7.15 -0.30 4.23
C SER A 186 8.21 -0.70 3.20
N THR A 187 7.93 -0.56 1.90
CA THR A 187 8.90 -0.86 0.84
C THR A 187 10.04 0.17 0.92
N LYS A 188 11.24 -0.28 1.27
CA LYS A 188 12.38 0.58 1.61
C LYS A 188 12.72 1.57 0.49
N GLU A 189 12.70 1.12 -0.74
CA GLU A 189 13.02 1.91 -1.92
C GLU A 189 12.00 3.03 -2.13
N VAL A 190 10.73 2.73 -1.94
CA VAL A 190 9.62 3.71 -2.06
C VAL A 190 9.70 4.73 -0.93
N VAL A 191 9.87 4.26 0.32
CA VAL A 191 10.03 5.12 1.49
C VAL A 191 11.26 6.02 1.33
N HIS A 192 12.38 5.49 0.82
CA HIS A 192 13.59 6.28 0.61
C HIS A 192 13.37 7.40 -0.42
N ALA A 193 12.80 7.10 -1.60
CA ALA A 193 12.50 8.11 -2.61
C ALA A 193 11.54 9.18 -2.08
N ALA A 194 10.46 8.77 -1.41
CA ALA A 194 9.50 9.68 -0.77
C ALA A 194 10.17 10.59 0.28
N THR A 195 11.09 10.03 1.09
CA THR A 195 11.87 10.81 2.07
C THR A 195 12.73 11.86 1.40
N GLN A 196 13.36 11.54 0.24
CA GLN A 196 14.16 12.52 -0.50
C GLN A 196 13.30 13.71 -0.98
N ALA A 197 12.11 13.45 -1.54
CA ALA A 197 11.18 14.50 -1.94
C ALA A 197 10.74 15.35 -0.74
N HIS A 198 10.31 14.72 0.35
CA HIS A 198 9.86 15.38 1.58
C HIS A 198 10.96 16.29 2.18
N GLN A 199 12.21 15.84 2.22
CA GLN A 199 13.36 16.64 2.69
C GLN A 199 13.64 17.87 1.82
N ARG A 200 13.17 17.89 0.56
CA ARG A 200 13.23 19.05 -0.35
C ARG A 200 12.06 20.01 -0.16
N GLY A 201 11.15 19.73 0.77
CA GLY A 201 9.92 20.50 0.97
C GLY A 201 8.90 20.34 -0.15
N VAL A 202 8.95 19.21 -0.86
CA VAL A 202 8.03 18.84 -1.94
C VAL A 202 6.96 17.91 -1.37
N PRO A 203 5.67 18.20 -1.60
CA PRO A 203 4.59 17.38 -1.05
C PRO A 203 4.62 15.94 -1.58
N VAL A 204 4.42 15.02 -0.64
CA VAL A 204 4.35 13.57 -0.89
C VAL A 204 2.93 13.08 -0.60
N VAL A 205 2.32 12.44 -1.59
CA VAL A 205 1.05 11.74 -1.47
C VAL A 205 1.30 10.24 -1.47
N SER A 206 0.87 9.53 -0.45
CA SER A 206 0.95 8.07 -0.42
C SER A 206 -0.33 7.39 -0.89
N LEU A 207 -0.20 6.33 -1.72
CA LEU A 207 -1.24 5.33 -1.97
C LEU A 207 -0.82 4.04 -1.27
N THR A 208 -1.59 3.62 -0.27
CA THR A 208 -1.24 2.48 0.58
C THR A 208 -2.49 1.68 0.99
N ASN A 209 -2.30 0.48 1.54
CA ASN A 209 -3.38 -0.26 2.21
C ASN A 209 -3.25 -0.22 3.74
N ILE A 210 -2.23 0.49 4.26
CA ILE A 210 -1.90 0.55 5.69
C ILE A 210 -1.78 2.02 6.09
N SER A 211 -2.64 2.47 7.00
CA SER A 211 -2.69 3.86 7.45
C SER A 211 -1.55 4.24 8.42
N HIS A 212 -0.97 3.27 9.11
CA HIS A 212 0.16 3.49 10.02
C HIS A 212 1.40 2.74 9.54
N SER A 213 2.28 3.44 8.84
CA SER A 213 3.47 2.84 8.21
C SER A 213 4.62 3.85 8.11
N PRO A 214 5.85 3.40 7.85
CA PRO A 214 6.96 4.32 7.56
C PRO A 214 6.65 5.32 6.43
N LEU A 215 5.91 4.90 5.40
CA LEU A 215 5.53 5.78 4.30
C LEU A 215 4.51 6.83 4.73
N SER A 216 3.47 6.43 5.48
CA SER A 216 2.44 7.37 5.94
C SER A 216 3.01 8.42 6.91
N SER A 217 4.06 8.09 7.67
CA SER A 217 4.70 9.01 8.62
C SER A 217 5.46 10.17 7.96
N ILE A 218 5.78 10.05 6.67
CA ILE A 218 6.50 11.08 5.90
C ILE A 218 5.66 11.67 4.77
N SER A 219 4.42 11.23 4.63
CA SER A 219 3.49 11.73 3.61
C SER A 219 2.68 12.90 4.14
N ASP A 220 2.49 13.92 3.30
CA ASP A 220 1.65 15.07 3.62
C ASP A 220 0.17 14.71 3.50
N GLU A 221 -0.16 13.84 2.54
CA GLU A 221 -1.52 13.34 2.31
C GLU A 221 -1.49 11.84 1.98
N MET A 222 -2.63 11.17 2.20
CA MET A 222 -2.72 9.74 2.02
C MET A 222 -4.07 9.31 1.42
N LEU A 223 -4.02 8.38 0.47
CA LEU A 223 -5.18 7.62 0.00
C LEU A 223 -5.02 6.15 0.42
N VAL A 224 -6.03 5.62 1.10
CA VAL A 224 -6.01 4.26 1.65
C VAL A 224 -6.96 3.36 0.88
N ALA A 225 -6.41 2.29 0.28
CA ALA A 225 -7.20 1.22 -0.31
C ALA A 225 -7.51 0.14 0.75
N ALA A 226 -8.69 -0.44 0.67
CA ALA A 226 -9.05 -1.60 1.46
C ALA A 226 -8.23 -2.84 1.04
N ARG A 227 -8.36 -3.93 1.82
CA ARG A 227 -7.71 -5.22 1.54
C ARG A 227 -6.19 -5.16 1.59
N PRO A 228 -5.60 -5.04 2.78
CA PRO A 228 -4.15 -5.10 2.95
C PRO A 228 -3.59 -6.43 2.44
N GLU A 229 -2.36 -6.39 1.92
CA GLU A 229 -1.67 -7.56 1.42
C GLU A 229 -0.89 -8.27 2.52
N GLY A 230 -1.17 -9.55 2.70
CA GLY A 230 -0.36 -10.42 3.56
C GLY A 230 0.83 -11.03 2.80
N PRO A 231 1.71 -11.75 3.50
CA PRO A 231 2.89 -12.35 2.89
C PRO A 231 2.60 -13.35 1.77
N LEU A 232 1.43 -13.99 1.80
CA LEU A 232 1.00 -14.97 0.80
C LEU A 232 0.10 -14.37 -0.29
N THR A 233 -0.40 -13.15 -0.09
CA THR A 233 -1.35 -12.49 -0.99
C THR A 233 -0.76 -11.23 -1.64
N GLY A 234 0.55 -11.07 -1.59
CA GLY A 234 1.25 -9.94 -2.20
C GLY A 234 0.96 -9.83 -3.69
N GLY A 235 0.51 -8.66 -4.14
CA GLY A 235 0.13 -8.41 -5.53
C GLY A 235 -1.25 -8.96 -5.91
N ALA A 236 -2.07 -9.41 -4.95
CA ALA A 236 -3.42 -9.89 -5.22
C ALA A 236 -4.27 -8.85 -5.94
N PHE A 237 -5.07 -9.30 -6.91
CA PHE A 237 -5.93 -8.44 -7.73
C PHE A 237 -6.87 -7.58 -6.88
N SER A 238 -7.51 -8.17 -5.87
CA SER A 238 -8.42 -7.47 -4.98
C SER A 238 -7.78 -6.27 -4.24
N SER A 239 -6.49 -6.35 -3.89
CA SER A 239 -5.76 -5.21 -3.32
C SER A 239 -5.48 -4.14 -4.39
N LYS A 240 -5.10 -4.54 -5.60
CA LYS A 240 -4.75 -3.59 -6.67
C LYS A 240 -5.96 -2.89 -7.26
N VAL A 241 -7.10 -3.56 -7.37
CA VAL A 241 -8.32 -2.94 -7.91
C VAL A 241 -8.84 -1.81 -7.01
N GLY A 242 -8.71 -1.94 -5.69
CA GLY A 242 -8.99 -0.83 -4.76
C GLY A 242 -8.05 0.38 -4.96
N ALA A 243 -6.76 0.13 -5.13
CA ALA A 243 -5.80 1.20 -5.41
C ALA A 243 -6.04 1.87 -6.79
N LEU A 244 -6.46 1.12 -7.80
CA LEU A 244 -6.85 1.66 -9.11
C LEU A 244 -8.11 2.51 -9.01
N LEU A 245 -9.08 2.12 -8.16
CA LEU A 245 -10.25 2.95 -7.87
C LEU A 245 -9.85 4.31 -7.28
N LEU A 246 -8.90 4.34 -6.34
CA LEU A 246 -8.41 5.61 -5.77
C LEU A 246 -7.83 6.54 -6.84
N VAL A 247 -7.09 5.99 -7.80
CA VAL A 247 -6.59 6.75 -8.95
C VAL A 247 -7.75 7.29 -9.79
N ASP A 248 -8.73 6.46 -10.09
CA ASP A 248 -9.88 6.87 -10.91
C ASP A 248 -10.71 7.94 -10.23
N VAL A 249 -10.98 7.79 -8.93
CA VAL A 249 -11.68 8.80 -8.12
C VAL A 249 -10.92 10.12 -8.10
N LEU A 250 -9.59 10.09 -7.92
CA LEU A 250 -8.74 11.30 -7.94
C LEU A 250 -8.86 12.03 -9.30
N ILE A 251 -8.73 11.31 -10.41
CA ILE A 251 -8.79 11.91 -11.74
C ILE A 251 -10.20 12.46 -12.04
N ASN A 252 -11.25 11.71 -11.69
CA ASN A 252 -12.62 12.17 -11.92
C ASN A 252 -12.95 13.40 -11.05
N THR A 253 -12.45 13.45 -9.81
CA THR A 253 -12.59 14.64 -8.95
C THR A 253 -11.84 15.84 -9.54
N LEU A 254 -10.63 15.65 -10.10
CA LEU A 254 -9.89 16.70 -10.80
C LEU A 254 -10.67 17.24 -12.00
N LEU A 255 -11.28 16.37 -12.79
CA LEU A 255 -12.09 16.78 -13.96
C LEU A 255 -13.37 17.53 -13.55
N ASP A 256 -13.96 17.18 -12.42
CA ASP A 256 -15.14 17.85 -11.87
C ASP A 256 -14.82 19.23 -11.29
N VAL A 257 -13.74 19.32 -10.50
CA VAL A 257 -13.33 20.54 -9.81
C VAL A 257 -12.65 21.54 -10.75
N TYR A 258 -11.90 21.07 -11.75
CA TYR A 258 -11.12 21.86 -12.70
C TYR A 258 -11.53 21.53 -14.15
N PRO A 259 -12.62 22.15 -14.66
CA PRO A 259 -13.18 21.82 -15.99
C PRO A 259 -12.21 22.01 -17.17
N GLU A 260 -11.19 22.86 -17.00
CA GLU A 260 -10.14 23.08 -18.01
C GLU A 260 -9.37 21.82 -18.39
N TYR A 261 -9.30 20.82 -17.50
CA TYR A 261 -8.68 19.52 -17.81
C TYR A 261 -9.42 18.71 -18.87
N SER A 262 -10.73 18.97 -19.06
CA SER A 262 -11.50 18.31 -20.11
C SER A 262 -10.96 18.64 -21.51
N ALA A 263 -10.51 19.87 -21.75
CA ALA A 263 -9.89 20.24 -23.01
C ALA A 263 -8.58 19.46 -23.27
N SER A 264 -7.79 19.25 -22.22
CA SER A 264 -6.55 18.43 -22.32
C SER A 264 -6.85 16.97 -22.66
N VAL A 265 -7.95 16.40 -22.15
CA VAL A 265 -8.38 15.03 -22.51
C VAL A 265 -8.65 14.93 -24.01
N PHE A 266 -9.35 15.89 -24.61
CA PHE A 266 -9.58 15.94 -26.05
C PHE A 266 -8.27 16.11 -26.84
N GLY A 267 -7.44 17.10 -26.49
CA GLY A 267 -6.17 17.34 -27.17
C GLY A 267 -5.22 16.13 -27.13
N THR A 268 -5.13 15.43 -26.01
CA THR A 268 -4.31 14.20 -25.93
C THR A 268 -4.90 13.05 -26.76
N ALA A 269 -6.22 12.98 -26.95
CA ALA A 269 -6.85 12.01 -27.86
C ALA A 269 -6.50 12.30 -29.31
N GLU A 270 -6.61 13.55 -29.76
CA GLU A 270 -6.26 13.97 -31.13
C GLU A 270 -4.84 13.61 -31.53
N VAL A 271 -3.87 13.74 -30.60
CA VAL A 271 -2.47 13.38 -30.84
C VAL A 271 -2.28 11.88 -31.07
N VAL A 272 -3.10 11.03 -30.45
CA VAL A 272 -2.99 9.57 -30.53
C VAL A 272 -3.81 8.97 -31.68
N LEU A 273 -4.90 9.63 -32.11
CA LEU A 273 -5.77 9.14 -33.19
C LEU A 273 -5.00 8.72 -34.44
N PRO A 274 -4.03 9.49 -34.99
CA PRO A 274 -3.29 9.08 -36.19
C PRO A 274 -2.47 7.79 -36.02
N LEU A 275 -2.19 7.36 -34.79
CA LEU A 275 -1.47 6.12 -34.50
C LEU A 275 -2.41 4.90 -34.46
N MET A 276 -3.73 5.12 -34.44
CA MET A 276 -4.75 4.07 -34.36
C MET A 276 -5.36 3.75 -35.74
N ASP A 277 -5.17 4.64 -36.74
CA ASP A 277 -5.73 4.52 -38.10
C ASP A 277 -4.78 3.76 -39.08
N SER A 278 -4.02 2.75 -38.58
CA SER A 278 -3.13 1.90 -39.40
C SER A 278 -3.63 0.48 -39.55
#